data_4a89b2672f58f7671e1b00dfd4f464b3
#
_entry.id   4a89b2672f58f7671e1b00dfd4f464b3
#
_cell.length_a   1.000
_cell.length_b   1.000
_cell.length_c   1.000
_cell.angle_alpha   90.00
_cell.angle_beta   90.00
_cell.angle_gamma   90.00
#
_symmetry.space_group_name_H-M   'P 1'
#
loop_
_entity.id
_entity.type
_entity.pdbx_description
1 polymer ?
#
loop_
_entity_poly.entity_id
_entity_poly.type
_entity_poly.pdbx_seq_one_letter_code
_entity_poly.pdbx_strand_id
1 'polypeptide(L)'
;KKQHLEANIPTRLYCEVEQAQMERAIQNILVNAIRYSPSGELIRISLSETHGTIRGEIENTGVRVPDDAIPHLFEAFYRADTSRNRNTGGTGLGLYIVRKVMEMHRANYGISNINNGVLFWFELPCKQPVDNSI
;
A
#
# COMPACT_ATOMS: atom_id res chain seq x y z
N LYS A 1 3.81 -15.03 12.29
CA LYS A 1 2.84 -15.51 11.29
C LYS A 1 3.54 -16.15 10.12
N LYS A 2 3.04 -17.29 9.68
CA LYS A 2 3.51 -17.92 8.45
C LYS A 2 2.64 -17.45 7.30
N GLN A 3 3.14 -16.54 6.53
CA GLN A 3 2.46 -16.01 5.36
C GLN A 3 3.35 -16.23 4.15
N HIS A 4 2.74 -16.21 2.97
CA HIS A 4 3.46 -16.33 1.72
C HIS A 4 3.60 -14.95 1.09
N LEU A 5 4.81 -14.61 0.68
CA LEU A 5 5.09 -13.36 0.00
C LEU A 5 5.42 -13.63 -1.45
N GLU A 6 4.74 -12.97 -2.34
CA GLU A 6 5.00 -13.01 -3.77
C GLU A 6 5.26 -11.59 -4.26
N ALA A 7 6.34 -11.39 -4.97
CA ALA A 7 6.69 -10.08 -5.49
C ALA A 7 6.91 -10.14 -6.98
N ASN A 8 6.25 -9.26 -7.71
CA ASN A 8 6.41 -9.11 -9.15
C ASN A 8 6.86 -7.68 -9.42
N ILE A 9 8.17 -7.49 -9.47
CA ILE A 9 8.79 -6.18 -9.57
C ILE A 9 9.73 -6.17 -10.77
N PRO A 10 9.57 -5.22 -11.70
CA PRO A 10 10.48 -5.09 -12.83
C PRO A 10 11.92 -4.85 -12.37
N THR A 11 12.88 -5.25 -13.21
CA THR A 11 14.30 -5.10 -12.91
C THR A 11 14.71 -3.65 -12.71
N ARG A 12 14.07 -2.73 -13.42
CA ARG A 12 14.34 -1.29 -13.30
C ARG A 12 13.08 -0.49 -13.34
N LEU A 13 12.90 0.31 -12.28
CA LEU A 13 11.88 1.35 -12.23
C LEU A 13 12.55 2.59 -11.67
N TYR A 14 12.31 3.72 -12.33
CA TYR A 14 12.83 4.99 -11.88
C TYR A 14 11.70 5.95 -11.58
N CYS A 15 11.74 6.54 -10.41
CA CYS A 15 10.76 7.54 -10.02
C CYS A 15 11.44 8.53 -9.09
N GLU A 16 11.19 9.81 -9.33
CA GLU A 16 11.69 10.84 -8.43
C GLU A 16 10.75 10.94 -7.24
N VAL A 17 11.24 10.52 -6.07
CA VAL A 17 10.46 10.51 -4.84
C VAL A 17 11.29 11.03 -3.68
N GLU A 18 10.60 11.47 -2.64
CA GLU A 18 11.27 11.70 -1.37
C GLU A 18 11.48 10.34 -0.71
N GLN A 19 12.73 9.87 -0.71
CA GLN A 19 13.06 8.49 -0.40
C GLN A 19 12.62 8.06 0.98
N ALA A 20 12.93 8.82 2.01
CA ALA A 20 12.62 8.45 3.38
C ALA A 20 11.10 8.36 3.60
N GLN A 21 10.35 9.28 3.04
CA GLN A 21 8.89 9.29 3.18
C GLN A 21 8.26 8.15 2.40
N MET A 22 8.74 7.88 1.19
CA MET A 22 8.20 6.78 0.40
C MET A 22 8.52 5.43 1.03
N GLU A 23 9.72 5.24 1.57
CA GLU A 23 10.06 4.02 2.31
C GLU A 23 9.14 3.84 3.51
N ARG A 24 8.87 4.92 4.24
CA ARG A 24 7.98 4.87 5.39
C ARG A 24 6.55 4.47 4.99
N ALA A 25 6.05 5.03 3.89
CA ALA A 25 4.73 4.69 3.40
C ALA A 25 4.65 3.21 3.02
N ILE A 26 5.62 2.71 2.28
CA ILE A 26 5.64 1.32 1.85
C ILE A 26 5.74 0.38 3.06
N GLN A 27 6.59 0.70 4.03
CA GLN A 27 6.68 -0.08 5.26
C GLN A 27 5.34 -0.13 5.99
N ASN A 28 4.65 1.00 6.08
CA ASN A 28 3.34 1.07 6.74
C ASN A 28 2.30 0.21 6.02
N ILE A 29 2.31 0.21 4.69
CA ILE A 29 1.40 -0.63 3.91
C ILE A 29 1.69 -2.11 4.16
N LEU A 30 2.97 -2.49 4.12
CA LEU A 30 3.38 -3.89 4.32
C LEU A 30 3.09 -4.37 5.73
N VAL A 31 3.40 -3.56 6.75
CA VAL A 31 3.11 -3.90 8.13
C VAL A 31 1.61 -4.10 8.31
N ASN A 32 0.81 -3.22 7.72
CA ASN A 32 -0.64 -3.32 7.78
C ASN A 32 -1.13 -4.62 7.12
N ALA A 33 -0.61 -4.95 5.94
CA ALA A 33 -0.98 -6.18 5.25
C ALA A 33 -0.59 -7.43 6.06
N ILE A 34 0.61 -7.44 6.63
CA ILE A 34 1.07 -8.56 7.45
C ILE A 34 0.19 -8.72 8.70
N ARG A 35 -0.14 -7.60 9.34
CA ARG A 35 -0.93 -7.61 10.57
C ARG A 35 -2.32 -8.21 10.36
N TYR A 36 -2.97 -7.86 9.27
CA TYR A 36 -4.35 -8.23 9.03
C TYR A 36 -4.54 -9.50 8.20
N SER A 37 -3.49 -9.96 7.52
CA SER A 37 -3.58 -11.17 6.71
C SER A 37 -3.45 -12.41 7.62
N PRO A 38 -4.36 -13.39 7.50
CA PRO A 38 -4.25 -14.61 8.29
C PRO A 38 -3.01 -15.43 7.94
N SER A 39 -2.59 -16.28 8.87
CA SER A 39 -1.50 -17.23 8.62
C SER A 39 -1.86 -18.14 7.45
N GLY A 40 -0.88 -18.42 6.62
CA GLY A 40 -1.06 -19.28 5.44
C GLY A 40 -1.54 -18.56 4.21
N GLU A 41 -1.97 -17.31 4.33
CA GLU A 41 -2.46 -16.53 3.22
C GLU A 41 -1.32 -15.84 2.46
N LEU A 42 -1.65 -15.32 1.30
CA LEU A 42 -0.69 -14.73 0.38
C LEU A 42 -0.71 -13.20 0.47
N ILE A 43 0.47 -12.61 0.49
CA ILE A 43 0.65 -11.17 0.26
C ILE A 43 1.38 -11.03 -1.06
N ARG A 44 0.76 -10.38 -2.03
CA ARG A 44 1.33 -10.18 -3.36
C ARG A 44 1.63 -8.70 -3.58
N ILE A 45 2.85 -8.43 -4.01
CA ILE A 45 3.32 -7.08 -4.31
C ILE A 45 3.62 -7.02 -5.79
N SER A 46 3.09 -6.03 -6.48
CA SER A 46 3.34 -5.83 -7.90
C SER A 46 3.66 -4.37 -8.17
N LEU A 47 4.65 -4.13 -9.01
CA LEU A 47 4.94 -2.80 -9.54
C LEU A 47 4.96 -2.88 -11.06
N SER A 48 4.37 -1.91 -11.71
CA SER A 48 4.38 -1.80 -13.17
C SER A 48 4.50 -0.34 -13.57
N GLU A 49 5.03 -0.11 -14.76
CA GLU A 49 5.16 1.24 -15.31
C GLU A 49 4.43 1.32 -16.63
N THR A 50 3.68 2.40 -16.81
CA THR A 50 2.98 2.69 -18.04
C THR A 50 2.96 4.20 -18.25
N HIS A 51 3.58 4.65 -19.34
CA HIS A 51 3.56 6.07 -19.76
C HIS A 51 3.97 7.04 -18.65
N GLY A 52 5.06 6.73 -17.94
CA GLY A 52 5.58 7.62 -16.90
C GLY A 52 4.84 7.54 -15.57
N THR A 53 3.96 6.56 -15.42
CA THR A 53 3.25 6.33 -14.16
C THR A 53 3.62 4.95 -13.63
N ILE A 54 4.01 4.89 -12.38
CA ILE A 54 4.23 3.62 -11.69
C ILE A 54 2.97 3.27 -10.93
N ARG A 55 2.43 2.10 -11.20
CA ARG A 55 1.33 1.53 -10.43
C ARG A 55 1.89 0.48 -9.47
N GLY A 56 1.62 0.66 -8.20
CA GLY A 56 1.93 -0.32 -7.18
C GLY A 56 0.65 -0.96 -6.67
N GLU A 57 0.73 -2.25 -6.40
CA GLU A 57 -0.38 -3.02 -5.86
C GLU A 57 0.12 -3.93 -4.77
N ILE A 58 -0.55 -3.89 -3.63
CA ILE A 58 -0.31 -4.82 -2.54
C ILE A 58 -1.64 -5.51 -2.24
N GLU A 59 -1.68 -6.80 -2.55
CA GLU A 59 -2.86 -7.64 -2.36
C GLU A 59 -2.62 -8.58 -1.20
N ASN A 60 -3.55 -8.65 -0.26
CA ASN A 60 -3.50 -9.66 0.78
C ASN A 60 -4.79 -10.47 0.76
N THR A 61 -4.63 -11.80 0.69
CA THR A 61 -5.74 -12.74 0.59
C THR A 61 -6.26 -13.12 1.96
N GLY A 62 -7.46 -13.70 1.98
CA GLY A 62 -8.04 -14.22 3.21
C GLY A 62 -8.61 -13.20 4.16
N VAL A 63 -8.70 -11.95 3.75
CA VAL A 63 -9.23 -10.86 4.56
C VAL A 63 -10.17 -10.01 3.73
N ARG A 64 -11.14 -9.41 4.38
CA ARG A 64 -12.06 -8.48 3.73
C ARG A 64 -12.32 -7.30 4.65
N VAL A 65 -12.33 -6.11 4.10
CA VAL A 65 -12.66 -4.90 4.84
C VAL A 65 -14.16 -4.64 4.70
N PRO A 66 -14.86 -4.31 5.78
CA PRO A 66 -16.26 -3.89 5.65
C PRO A 66 -16.39 -2.72 4.70
N ASP A 67 -17.38 -2.77 3.83
CA ASP A 67 -17.54 -1.73 2.79
C ASP A 67 -17.71 -0.34 3.38
N ASP A 68 -18.38 -0.23 4.52
CA ASP A 68 -18.56 1.04 5.20
C ASP A 68 -17.28 1.58 5.87
N ALA A 69 -16.29 0.71 6.09
CA ALA A 69 -15.01 1.13 6.64
C ALA A 69 -14.07 1.72 5.57
N ILE A 70 -14.22 1.31 4.32
CA ILE A 70 -13.28 1.70 3.25
C ILE A 70 -13.09 3.21 3.14
N PRO A 71 -14.14 4.05 3.15
CA PRO A 71 -13.95 5.50 3.04
C PRO A 71 -13.17 6.13 4.19
N HIS A 72 -13.01 5.43 5.30
CA HIS A 72 -12.41 5.97 6.52
C HIS A 72 -11.01 5.44 6.79
N LEU A 73 -10.53 4.48 6.01
CA LEU A 73 -9.28 3.75 6.32
C LEU A 73 -8.05 4.65 6.40
N PHE A 74 -8.05 5.75 5.67
CA PHE A 74 -6.92 6.68 5.66
C PHE A 74 -7.06 7.82 6.66
N GLU A 75 -8.14 7.85 7.43
CA GLU A 75 -8.31 8.86 8.47
C GLU A 75 -7.41 8.58 9.67
N ALA A 76 -6.93 9.64 10.29
CA ALA A 76 -6.08 9.51 11.46
C ALA A 76 -6.86 8.82 12.59
N PHE A 77 -6.20 7.86 13.23
CA PHE A 77 -6.73 7.10 14.38
C PHE A 77 -7.91 6.18 14.06
N TYR A 78 -8.32 6.09 12.80
CA TYR A 78 -9.40 5.17 12.45
C TYR A 78 -8.92 3.73 12.43
N ARG A 79 -9.75 2.83 12.93
CA ARG A 79 -9.50 1.39 12.90
C ARG A 79 -10.77 0.69 12.45
N ALA A 80 -10.64 -0.17 11.44
CA ALA A 80 -11.77 -0.94 10.91
C ALA A 80 -12.22 -2.04 11.87
N ASP A 81 -11.29 -2.59 12.65
CA ASP A 81 -11.60 -3.54 13.71
C ASP A 81 -12.05 -2.79 14.95
N THR A 82 -13.00 -3.35 15.67
CA THR A 82 -13.34 -2.79 16.96
C THR A 82 -12.12 -2.94 17.87
N SER A 83 -11.80 -1.91 18.58
CA SER A 83 -10.59 -1.69 19.36
C SER A 83 -10.27 -2.72 20.44
N ARG A 84 -11.01 -3.82 20.51
CA ARG A 84 -10.84 -4.83 21.54
C ARG A 84 -9.72 -5.81 21.27
N ASN A 85 -9.25 -5.90 20.05
CA ASN A 85 -8.18 -6.81 19.70
C ASN A 85 -6.85 -6.07 19.72
N ARG A 86 -6.27 -5.96 20.91
CA ARG A 86 -5.00 -5.29 21.11
C ARG A 86 -3.84 -6.01 20.40
N ASN A 87 -4.05 -7.25 19.99
CA ASN A 87 -3.01 -8.02 19.29
C ASN A 87 -2.87 -7.61 17.82
N THR A 88 -3.89 -6.99 17.26
CA THR A 88 -3.76 -6.40 15.92
C THR A 88 -3.19 -4.99 15.98
N GLY A 89 -3.03 -4.47 17.15
CA GLY A 89 -2.43 -3.22 17.56
C GLY A 89 -2.07 -2.22 16.50
N GLY A 90 -1.71 -1.09 16.85
CA GLY A 90 -1.40 0.01 15.97
C GLY A 90 -2.19 1.23 16.41
N THR A 91 -1.65 2.37 16.10
CA THR A 91 -2.20 3.63 16.55
C THR A 91 -3.32 4.15 15.67
N GLY A 92 -3.58 3.49 14.51
CA GLY A 92 -4.49 4.04 13.51
C GLY A 92 -3.85 5.13 12.68
N LEU A 93 -2.53 5.28 12.76
CA LEU A 93 -1.81 6.31 12.01
C LEU A 93 -1.13 5.79 10.76
N GLY A 94 -0.95 4.47 10.63
CA GLY A 94 -0.19 3.88 9.53
C GLY A 94 -0.72 4.29 8.16
N LEU A 95 -2.00 4.09 7.90
CA LEU A 95 -2.59 4.46 6.61
C LEU A 95 -2.75 5.97 6.46
N TYR A 96 -2.95 6.71 7.55
CA TYR A 96 -2.94 8.17 7.50
C TYR A 96 -1.59 8.69 7.01
N ILE A 97 -0.49 8.12 7.48
CA ILE A 97 0.85 8.47 7.02
C ILE A 97 1.00 8.14 5.54
N VAL A 98 0.51 6.98 5.10
CA VAL A 98 0.51 6.61 3.68
C VAL A 98 -0.21 7.67 2.85
N ARG A 99 -1.40 8.07 3.29
CA ARG A 99 -2.17 9.12 2.63
C ARG A 99 -1.35 10.40 2.46
N LYS A 100 -0.71 10.86 3.54
CA LYS A 100 0.07 12.09 3.49
C LYS A 100 1.24 11.99 2.53
N VAL A 101 1.93 10.86 2.52
CA VAL A 101 3.05 10.65 1.60
C VAL A 101 2.56 10.60 0.15
N MET A 102 1.45 9.91 -0.12
CA MET A 102 0.89 9.84 -1.47
C MET A 102 0.44 11.22 -1.96
N GLU A 103 -0.23 11.99 -1.11
CA GLU A 103 -0.61 13.37 -1.46
C GLU A 103 0.60 14.25 -1.75
N MET A 104 1.66 14.12 -0.95
CA MET A 104 2.92 14.85 -1.18
C MET A 104 3.50 14.56 -2.55
N HIS A 105 3.35 13.33 -3.03
CA HIS A 105 3.87 12.89 -4.32
C HIS A 105 2.85 13.03 -5.46
N ARG A 106 1.68 13.60 -5.16
CA ARG A 106 0.56 13.74 -6.13
C ARG A 106 0.14 12.40 -6.72
N ALA A 107 0.27 11.35 -5.93
CA ALA A 107 -0.13 10.01 -6.33
C ALA A 107 -1.62 9.81 -6.09
N ASN A 108 -2.25 9.04 -6.96
CA ASN A 108 -3.57 8.48 -6.68
C ASN A 108 -3.38 7.21 -5.85
N TYR A 109 -4.34 6.89 -5.01
CA TYR A 109 -4.23 5.72 -4.15
C TYR A 109 -5.62 5.29 -3.70
N GLY A 110 -5.73 4.05 -3.25
CA GLY A 110 -6.98 3.54 -2.72
C GLY A 110 -6.86 2.15 -2.16
N ILE A 111 -7.93 1.71 -1.52
CA ILE A 111 -8.10 0.35 -1.03
C ILE A 111 -9.45 -0.14 -1.54
N SER A 112 -9.48 -1.39 -2.01
CA SER A 112 -10.73 -2.01 -2.43
C SER A 112 -10.72 -3.49 -2.04
N ASN A 113 -11.91 -4.02 -1.79
CA ASN A 113 -12.09 -5.46 -1.69
C ASN A 113 -12.03 -6.05 -3.09
N ILE A 114 -11.36 -7.19 -3.19
CA ILE A 114 -11.33 -8.01 -4.40
C ILE A 114 -11.85 -9.40 -4.06
N ASN A 115 -11.93 -10.29 -5.04
CA ASN A 115 -12.62 -11.58 -4.86
C ASN A 115 -12.14 -12.37 -3.65
N ASN A 116 -10.83 -12.44 -3.41
CA ASN A 116 -10.27 -13.26 -2.35
C ASN A 116 -9.49 -12.44 -1.31
N GLY A 117 -9.68 -11.13 -1.27
CA GLY A 117 -8.88 -10.34 -0.36
C GLY A 117 -9.08 -8.84 -0.50
N VAL A 118 -8.04 -8.12 -0.15
CA VAL A 118 -8.01 -6.66 -0.17
C VAL A 118 -6.83 -6.21 -1.02
N LEU A 119 -7.06 -5.20 -1.83
CA LEU A 119 -6.05 -4.58 -2.67
C LEU A 119 -5.82 -3.15 -2.21
N PHE A 120 -4.57 -2.85 -1.82
CA PHE A 120 -4.09 -1.47 -1.76
C PHE A 120 -3.39 -1.16 -3.07
N TRP A 121 -3.67 0.00 -3.66
CA TRP A 121 -3.03 0.41 -4.91
C TRP A 121 -2.65 1.87 -4.84
N PHE A 122 -1.61 2.23 -5.62
CA PHE A 122 -1.28 3.61 -5.85
C PHE A 122 -0.78 3.80 -7.28
N GLU A 123 -0.91 5.01 -7.78
CA GLU A 123 -0.42 5.42 -9.08
C GLU A 123 0.43 6.67 -8.90
N LEU A 124 1.71 6.53 -9.15
CA LEU A 124 2.72 7.54 -8.86
C LEU A 124 3.22 8.13 -10.17
N PRO A 125 3.00 9.44 -10.41
CA PRO A 125 3.56 10.08 -11.59
C PRO A 125 5.08 10.17 -11.42
N CYS A 126 5.81 9.65 -12.39
CA CYS A 126 7.27 9.62 -12.33
C CYS A 126 7.85 10.40 -13.48
N LYS A 127 8.72 11.35 -13.17
CA LYS A 127 9.50 12.00 -14.20
C LYS A 127 10.51 11.00 -14.72
N GLN A 128 10.51 10.79 -16.02
CA GLN A 128 11.58 10.03 -16.64
C GLN A 128 12.91 10.76 -16.40
N PRO A 129 14.01 10.02 -16.21
CA PRO A 129 15.30 10.68 -16.18
C PRO A 129 15.45 11.49 -17.46
N VAL A 130 15.74 12.77 -17.32
CA VAL A 130 15.91 13.61 -18.49
C VAL A 130 17.11 13.07 -19.25
N ASP A 131 16.90 12.73 -20.52
CA ASP A 131 17.99 12.36 -21.37
C ASP A 131 18.74 13.62 -21.76
N ASN A 132 19.84 13.87 -21.07
CA ASN A 132 20.69 15.02 -21.31
C ASN A 132 21.68 14.82 -22.47
N SER A 133 21.46 13.78 -23.24
CA SER A 133 22.37 13.44 -24.35
C SER A 133 22.12 14.24 -25.62
N ILE A 134 21.36 15.28 -25.54
CA ILE A 134 21.15 16.17 -26.67
C ILE A 134 22.27 17.19 -26.76
#